data_0a7a578447b23a308dc50e7211a99b78
#
_entry.id   0a7a578447b23a308dc50e7211a99b78
#
_cell.length_a   1.000
_cell.length_b   1.000
_cell.length_c   1.000
_cell.angle_alpha   90.00
_cell.angle_beta   90.00
_cell.angle_gamma   90.00
#
_symmetry.space_group_name_H-M   'P 1'
#
loop_
_entity.id
_entity.type
_entity.pdbx_description
1 polymer ?
#
loop_
_entity_poly.entity_id
_entity_poly.type
_entity_poly.pdbx_seq_one_letter_code
_entity_poly.pdbx_strand_id
1 'polypeptide(L)'
;MGRLTVGDIVLIDFPYSDLTSFKTRPSLVVGNAEFGDIILCQITSKRYSSKTAIILDPKDFASGGLKLASYIRPDKLLTIEPSIVHVMLGKLKSSKTKQVLRVLQDIFQPQ
;
A
#
# COMPACT_ATOMS: atom_id res chain seq x y z
N MET A 1 0.69 15.81 -11.01
CA MET A 1 -0.03 14.79 -10.22
C MET A 1 -0.95 15.49 -9.24
N GLY A 2 -2.22 15.08 -9.17
CA GLY A 2 -3.15 15.58 -8.18
C GLY A 2 -2.83 15.04 -6.78
N ARG A 3 -3.61 15.47 -5.81
CA ARG A 3 -3.45 15.03 -4.43
C ARG A 3 -3.70 13.51 -4.32
N LEU A 4 -2.80 12.80 -3.65
CA LEU A 4 -2.94 11.38 -3.37
C LEU A 4 -3.92 11.17 -2.22
N THR A 5 -4.76 10.15 -2.35
CA THR A 5 -5.78 9.83 -1.36
C THR A 5 -5.76 8.35 -1.01
N VAL A 6 -6.36 8.01 0.12
CA VAL A 6 -6.49 6.61 0.57
C VAL A 6 -7.14 5.78 -0.54
N GLY A 7 -6.53 4.65 -0.87
CA GLY A 7 -6.95 3.77 -1.95
C GLY A 7 -6.08 3.88 -3.20
N ASP A 8 -5.28 4.93 -3.34
CA ASP A 8 -4.37 5.06 -4.48
C ASP A 8 -3.22 4.05 -4.37
N ILE A 9 -2.87 3.47 -5.51
CA ILE A 9 -1.69 2.59 -5.64
C ILE A 9 -0.61 3.37 -6.34
N VAL A 10 0.56 3.46 -5.70
CA VAL A 10 1.70 4.25 -6.20
C VAL A 10 2.96 3.41 -6.22
N LEU A 11 3.92 3.80 -7.06
CA LEU A 11 5.22 3.15 -7.15
C LEU A 11 6.26 3.99 -6.41
N ILE A 12 6.96 3.37 -5.47
CA ILE A 12 8.00 4.04 -4.68
C ILE A 12 9.19 3.12 -4.47
N ASP A 13 10.31 3.69 -4.04
CA ASP A 13 11.44 2.91 -3.52
C ASP A 13 11.17 2.62 -2.06
N PHE A 14 10.78 1.37 -1.76
CA PHE A 14 10.40 0.94 -0.43
C PHE A 14 11.61 0.33 0.29
N PRO A 15 11.91 0.74 1.54
CA PRO A 15 13.07 0.21 2.25
C PRO A 15 12.86 -1.24 2.67
N TYR A 16 13.96 -2.00 2.70
CA TYR A 16 13.95 -3.31 3.36
C TYR A 16 13.79 -3.12 4.87
N SER A 17 13.33 -4.17 5.55
CA SER A 17 13.05 -4.10 6.99
C SER A 17 14.27 -3.73 7.83
N ASP A 18 15.47 -4.06 7.37
CA ASP A 18 16.72 -3.70 8.05
C ASP A 18 17.26 -2.32 7.66
N LEU A 19 16.57 -1.63 6.75
CA LEU A 19 16.88 -0.28 6.28
C LEU A 19 18.24 -0.15 5.56
N THR A 20 18.86 -1.27 5.15
CA THR A 20 20.17 -1.24 4.48
C THR A 20 20.09 -0.90 2.99
N SER A 21 18.92 -1.11 2.38
CA SER A 21 18.71 -0.84 0.96
C SER A 21 17.23 -0.65 0.65
N PHE A 22 16.93 -0.35 -0.60
CA PHE A 22 15.57 -0.06 -1.08
C PHE A 22 15.27 -0.93 -2.28
N LYS A 23 13.99 -1.21 -2.50
CA LYS A 23 13.51 -1.87 -3.72
C LYS A 23 12.25 -1.15 -4.19
N THR A 24 12.19 -0.90 -5.51
CA THR A 24 11.00 -0.30 -6.12
C THR A 24 9.81 -1.25 -5.97
N ARG A 25 8.73 -0.76 -5.33
CA ARG A 25 7.55 -1.55 -5.00
C ARG A 25 6.29 -0.75 -5.23
N PRO A 26 5.20 -1.40 -5.70
CA PRO A 26 3.89 -0.78 -5.55
C PRO A 26 3.52 -0.70 -4.06
N SER A 27 2.78 0.32 -3.72
CA SER A 27 2.33 0.54 -2.34
C SER A 27 0.94 1.16 -2.35
N LEU A 28 0.17 0.86 -1.32
CA LEU A 28 -1.20 1.36 -1.17
C LEU A 28 -1.21 2.53 -0.18
N VAL A 29 -1.80 3.65 -0.58
CA VAL A 29 -2.01 4.77 0.34
C VAL A 29 -3.13 4.38 1.31
N VAL A 30 -2.82 4.34 2.60
CA VAL A 30 -3.76 3.95 3.65
C VAL A 30 -4.08 5.10 4.61
N GLY A 31 -3.39 6.21 4.52
CA GLY A 31 -3.67 7.36 5.37
C GLY A 31 -3.01 8.62 4.84
N ASN A 32 -3.52 9.75 5.31
CA ASN A 32 -2.93 11.06 5.08
C ASN A 32 -2.45 11.61 6.42
N ALA A 33 -1.16 11.94 6.49
CA ALA A 33 -0.57 12.53 7.68
C ALA A 33 -0.61 14.05 7.58
N GLU A 34 -0.23 14.73 8.66
CA GLU A 34 -0.10 16.17 8.64
C GLU A 34 0.96 16.61 7.61
N PHE A 35 0.86 17.86 7.19
CA PHE A 35 1.79 18.53 6.27
C PHE A 35 1.87 17.87 4.89
N GLY A 36 0.83 17.12 4.52
CA GLY A 36 0.72 16.55 3.18
C GLY A 36 1.41 15.21 3.00
N ASP A 37 2.07 14.67 4.01
CA ASP A 37 2.67 13.35 3.91
C ASP A 37 1.61 12.26 3.78
N ILE A 38 1.98 11.13 3.20
CA ILE A 38 1.09 9.98 3.02
C ILE A 38 1.65 8.75 3.75
N ILE A 39 0.74 7.94 4.26
CA ILE A 39 1.07 6.68 4.91
C ILE A 39 0.76 5.55 3.93
N LEU A 40 1.75 4.69 3.71
CA LEU A 40 1.68 3.61 2.72
C LEU A 40 1.86 2.25 3.37
N CYS A 41 1.27 1.22 2.78
CA CYS A 41 1.68 -0.15 3.05
C CYS A 41 2.18 -0.82 1.76
N GLN A 42 3.14 -1.74 1.92
CA GLN A 42 3.81 -2.41 0.80
C GLN A 42 2.87 -3.37 0.10
N ILE A 43 3.07 -3.49 -1.22
CA ILE A 43 2.46 -4.53 -2.04
C ILE A 43 3.60 -5.39 -2.61
N THR A 44 3.46 -6.70 -2.56
CA THR A 44 4.46 -7.64 -3.07
C THR A 44 3.83 -8.65 -4.01
N SER A 45 4.59 -9.06 -5.03
CA SER A 45 4.19 -10.15 -5.91
C SER A 45 4.59 -11.52 -5.34
N LYS A 46 5.41 -11.54 -4.31
CA LYS A 46 5.83 -12.80 -3.68
C LYS A 46 4.74 -13.31 -2.75
N ARG A 47 4.38 -14.57 -2.92
CA ARG A 47 3.48 -15.23 -2.00
C ARG A 47 4.14 -15.36 -0.62
N TYR A 48 3.40 -15.06 0.44
CA TYR A 48 3.88 -15.25 1.80
C TYR A 48 2.72 -15.64 2.71
N SER A 49 3.05 -16.38 3.76
CA SER A 49 2.05 -17.01 4.65
C SER A 49 1.80 -16.17 5.90
N SER A 50 1.40 -14.93 5.73
CA SER A 50 1.04 -14.06 6.84
C SER A 50 -0.47 -14.05 7.05
N LYS A 51 -0.91 -14.02 8.30
CA LYS A 51 -2.33 -13.88 8.63
C LYS A 51 -2.90 -12.54 8.19
N THR A 52 -2.05 -11.53 8.03
CA THR A 52 -2.46 -10.19 7.64
C THR A 52 -2.36 -9.95 6.14
N ALA A 53 -1.83 -10.91 5.37
CA ALA A 53 -1.72 -10.78 3.92
C ALA A 53 -3.10 -10.67 3.28
N ILE A 54 -3.25 -9.73 2.36
CA ILE A 54 -4.50 -9.51 1.64
C ILE A 54 -4.25 -9.70 0.15
N ILE A 55 -4.93 -10.67 -0.47
CA ILE A 55 -4.81 -10.94 -1.90
C ILE A 55 -5.37 -9.73 -2.66
N LEU A 56 -4.64 -9.31 -3.70
CA LEU A 56 -5.03 -8.21 -4.56
C LEU A 56 -5.24 -8.73 -5.97
N ASP A 57 -6.50 -8.77 -6.40
CA ASP A 57 -6.93 -9.24 -7.72
C ASP A 57 -7.24 -8.07 -8.64
N PRO A 58 -7.21 -8.28 -9.98
CA PRO A 58 -7.61 -7.22 -10.92
C PRO A 58 -9.00 -6.66 -10.66
N LYS A 59 -9.94 -7.48 -10.19
CA LYS A 59 -11.32 -7.06 -9.87
C LYS A 59 -11.38 -6.04 -8.72
N ASP A 60 -10.32 -5.94 -7.92
CA ASP A 60 -10.28 -5.04 -6.76
C ASP A 60 -9.96 -3.59 -7.16
N PHE A 61 -9.59 -3.35 -8.40
CA PHE A 61 -9.24 -2.03 -8.90
C PHE A 61 -10.46 -1.30 -9.45
N ALA A 62 -10.62 -0.03 -9.06
CA ALA A 62 -11.56 0.88 -9.68
C ALA A 62 -10.99 1.45 -10.98
N SER A 63 -9.65 1.65 -11.02
CA SER A 63 -8.93 2.08 -12.20
C SER A 63 -7.49 1.61 -12.12
N GLY A 64 -6.82 1.51 -13.28
CA GLY A 64 -5.46 1.01 -13.35
C GLY A 64 -5.35 -0.44 -12.97
N GLY A 65 -4.16 -0.86 -12.57
CA GLY A 65 -3.92 -2.25 -12.17
C GLY A 65 -2.45 -2.55 -11.99
N LEU A 66 -2.16 -3.82 -11.69
CA LEU A 66 -0.81 -4.36 -11.58
C LEU A 66 -0.67 -5.53 -12.55
N LYS A 67 0.55 -5.71 -13.09
CA LYS A 67 0.83 -6.76 -14.07
C LYS A 67 0.83 -8.16 -13.45
N LEU A 68 1.17 -8.27 -12.17
CA LEU A 68 1.32 -9.54 -11.47
C LEU A 68 0.29 -9.65 -10.36
N ALA A 69 -0.16 -10.87 -10.11
CA ALA A 69 -0.92 -11.17 -8.90
C ALA A 69 -0.10 -10.73 -7.68
N SER A 70 -0.75 -10.06 -6.77
CA SER A 70 -0.06 -9.36 -5.69
C SER A 70 -0.74 -9.55 -4.35
N TYR A 71 -0.02 -9.21 -3.30
CA TYR A 71 -0.48 -9.27 -1.93
C TYR A 71 -0.21 -7.94 -1.26
N ILE A 72 -1.20 -7.40 -0.58
CA ILE A 72 -1.03 -6.20 0.26
C ILE A 72 -0.49 -6.65 1.62
N ARG A 73 0.53 -5.94 2.10
CA ARG A 73 1.13 -6.16 3.42
C ARG A 73 0.81 -5.00 4.34
N PRO A 74 -0.31 -5.05 5.08
CA PRO A 74 -0.69 -3.96 5.99
C PRO A 74 0.31 -3.76 7.13
N ASP A 75 1.07 -4.81 7.47
CA ASP A 75 2.08 -4.76 8.53
C ASP A 75 3.37 -4.05 8.13
N LYS A 76 3.55 -3.73 6.84
CA LYS A 76 4.71 -2.97 6.36
C LYS A 76 4.30 -1.56 5.97
N LEU A 77 4.46 -0.65 6.93
CA LEU A 77 4.02 0.73 6.81
C LEU A 77 5.20 1.68 6.63
N LEU A 78 4.99 2.76 5.90
CA LEU A 78 5.97 3.80 5.68
C LEU A 78 5.25 5.13 5.46
N THR A 79 5.75 6.20 6.06
CA THR A 79 5.24 7.56 5.83
C THR A 79 6.24 8.31 4.97
N ILE A 80 5.78 8.90 3.88
CA ILE A 80 6.64 9.59 2.91
C ILE A 80 6.04 10.91 2.45
N GLU A 81 6.90 11.77 1.89
CA GLU A 81 6.47 12.93 1.12
C GLU A 81 5.95 12.47 -0.24
N PRO A 82 4.83 13.03 -0.74
CA PRO A 82 4.33 12.67 -2.07
C PRO A 82 5.32 12.90 -3.20
N SER A 83 6.27 13.80 -3.04
CA SER A 83 7.29 14.13 -4.05
C SER A 83 8.17 12.94 -4.44
N ILE A 84 8.32 11.93 -3.58
CA ILE A 84 9.13 10.75 -3.89
C ILE A 84 8.36 9.64 -4.59
N VAL A 85 7.08 9.83 -4.86
CA VAL A 85 6.28 8.88 -5.63
C VAL A 85 6.73 8.93 -7.09
N HIS A 86 7.07 7.77 -7.67
CA HIS A 86 7.46 7.68 -9.07
C HIS A 86 6.27 7.88 -10.01
N VAL A 87 5.20 7.15 -9.76
CA VAL A 87 4.00 7.18 -10.60
C VAL A 87 2.82 6.58 -9.85
N MET A 88 1.61 7.02 -10.21
CA MET A 88 0.37 6.41 -9.75
C MET A 88 -0.01 5.27 -10.69
N LEU A 89 -0.25 4.07 -10.15
CA LEU A 89 -0.54 2.85 -10.90
C LEU A 89 -2.03 2.56 -11.01
N GLY A 90 -2.81 3.05 -10.07
CA GLY A 90 -4.24 2.78 -10.07
C GLY A 90 -4.89 3.19 -8.77
N LYS A 91 -6.16 2.80 -8.64
CA LYS A 91 -6.95 3.07 -7.45
C LYS A 91 -7.79 1.84 -7.12
N LEU A 92 -7.83 1.45 -5.86
CA LEU A 92 -8.65 0.33 -5.40
C LEU A 92 -10.11 0.75 -5.26
N LYS A 93 -10.99 -0.22 -5.41
CA LYS A 93 -12.39 -0.05 -5.05
C LYS A 93 -12.52 0.21 -3.56
N SER A 94 -13.54 0.96 -3.18
CA SER A 94 -13.81 1.33 -1.80
C SER A 94 -13.94 0.12 -0.88
N SER A 95 -14.59 -0.95 -1.34
CA SER A 95 -14.76 -2.18 -0.56
C SER A 95 -13.43 -2.83 -0.20
N LYS A 96 -12.49 -2.85 -1.16
CA LYS A 96 -11.16 -3.42 -0.91
C LYS A 96 -10.36 -2.55 0.04
N THR A 97 -10.40 -1.25 -0.16
CA THR A 97 -9.72 -0.29 0.73
C THR A 97 -10.22 -0.44 2.16
N LYS A 98 -11.53 -0.55 2.36
CA LYS A 98 -12.11 -0.75 3.70
C LYS A 98 -11.65 -2.05 4.35
N GLN A 99 -11.50 -3.11 3.56
CA GLN A 99 -10.95 -4.38 4.06
C GLN A 99 -9.54 -4.19 4.62
N VAL A 100 -8.69 -3.49 3.88
CA VAL A 100 -7.31 -3.22 4.31
C VAL A 100 -7.28 -2.37 5.58
N LEU A 101 -8.09 -1.32 5.64
CA LEU A 101 -8.14 -0.44 6.82
C LEU A 101 -8.60 -1.21 8.05
N ARG A 102 -9.51 -2.16 7.89
CA ARG A 102 -9.98 -3.00 8.99
C ARG A 102 -8.87 -3.90 9.54
N VAL A 103 -8.06 -4.49 8.64
CA VAL A 103 -6.90 -5.30 9.06
C VAL A 103 -5.88 -4.43 9.79
N LEU A 104 -5.65 -3.18 9.32
CA LEU A 104 -4.76 -2.25 10.01
C LEU A 104 -5.24 -1.96 11.44
N GLN A 105 -6.53 -1.76 11.64
CA GLN A 105 -7.09 -1.56 12.98
C GLN A 105 -6.80 -2.75 13.87
N ASP A 106 -6.95 -3.97 13.34
CA ASP A 106 -6.68 -5.20 14.10
C ASP A 106 -5.20 -5.31 14.48
N ILE A 107 -4.29 -4.93 13.59
CA ILE A 107 -2.84 -4.96 13.86
C ILE A 107 -2.48 -4.06 15.05
N PHE A 108 -3.16 -2.93 15.20
CA PHE A 108 -2.88 -1.97 16.26
C PHE A 108 -3.68 -2.20 17.53
N GLN A 109 -4.45 -3.29 17.60
CA GLN A 109 -5.13 -3.65 18.84
C GLN A 109 -4.14 -4.21 19.86
N PRO A 110 -4.20 -3.78 21.11
CA PRO A 110 -3.37 -4.39 22.17
C PRO A 110 -3.69 -5.87 22.31
N GLN A 111 -2.65 -6.66 22.52
CA GLN A 111 -2.81 -8.09 22.76
C GLN A 111 -2.85 -8.38 24.25
#